data_01f951fe70529764439cfe7c13502095
#
_entry.id   01f951fe70529764439cfe7c13502095
#
_cell.length_a   1.000
_cell.length_b   1.000
_cell.length_c   1.000
_cell.angle_alpha   90.00
_cell.angle_beta   90.00
_cell.angle_gamma   90.00
#
_symmetry.space_group_name_H-M   'P 1'
#
loop_
_entity.id
_entity.type
_entity.pdbx_description
1 polymer ?
#
loop_
_entity_poly.entity_id
_entity_poly.type
_entity_poly.pdbx_seq_one_letter_code
_entity_poly.pdbx_strand_id
1 'polypeptide(L)'
;MNNKKGKIITLIIIVLLVLIVFGLIYLKNNSNNTKENDNNNLTEVKKDETKDEEETKEDTVVYDKTGDFFMYVEDVFVISGKGTVVTGTVQRGKVNSGDQIQIVGINEEKLTATVSEMEIKRQTVDVAEAGTYVGIILKDIPRENVERGQVLAKPDTVKVSKKIKADITMFSEKDGGKKVKISNIYINTFRFTKADFDGFITTDGISELNPGEQVSVDIEFDKLVPMNIGTEFNIMKSGEKVGLGIVTYMYE
;
A
#
# COMPACT_ATOMS: atom_id res chain seq x y z
N MET A 1 -38.75 15.26 13.85
CA MET A 1 -37.65 15.11 14.84
C MET A 1 -37.19 13.68 15.11
N ASN A 2 -37.56 12.67 14.29
CA ASN A 2 -37.34 11.24 14.62
C ASN A 2 -36.19 10.53 13.84
N ASN A 3 -35.52 11.18 12.88
CA ASN A 3 -34.54 10.49 12.01
C ASN A 3 -33.07 10.54 12.54
N LYS A 4 -32.74 11.45 13.45
CA LYS A 4 -31.38 11.53 14.03
C LYS A 4 -31.13 10.47 15.09
N LYS A 5 -32.14 10.12 15.90
CA LYS A 5 -32.01 9.10 16.96
C LYS A 5 -31.81 7.68 16.34
N GLY A 6 -32.49 7.37 15.24
CA GLY A 6 -32.33 6.09 14.54
C GLY A 6 -30.92 5.89 13.98
N LYS A 7 -30.33 6.92 13.37
CA LYS A 7 -28.97 6.85 12.82
C LYS A 7 -27.90 6.69 13.91
N ILE A 8 -28.09 7.32 15.08
CA ILE A 8 -27.16 7.18 16.21
C ILE A 8 -27.23 5.76 16.80
N ILE A 9 -28.42 5.19 16.92
CA ILE A 9 -28.61 3.81 17.42
C ILE A 9 -27.97 2.80 16.46
N THR A 10 -28.15 2.98 15.14
CA THR A 10 -27.53 2.12 14.13
C THR A 10 -25.99 2.18 14.19
N LEU A 11 -25.43 3.37 14.36
CA LEU A 11 -23.97 3.55 14.48
C LEU A 11 -23.42 2.86 15.74
N ILE A 12 -24.11 2.97 16.88
CA ILE A 12 -23.71 2.29 18.13
C ILE A 12 -23.75 0.77 17.97
N ILE A 13 -24.74 0.23 17.28
CA ILE A 13 -24.85 -1.22 17.03
C ILE A 13 -23.70 -1.71 16.15
N ILE A 14 -23.31 -0.96 15.12
CA ILE A 14 -22.18 -1.30 14.24
C ILE A 14 -20.87 -1.30 15.03
N VAL A 15 -20.63 -0.29 15.87
CA VAL A 15 -19.44 -0.22 16.73
C VAL A 15 -19.38 -1.39 17.71
N LEU A 16 -20.50 -1.76 18.33
CA LEU A 16 -20.59 -2.91 19.23
C LEU A 16 -20.31 -4.23 18.51
N LEU A 17 -20.81 -4.42 17.28
CA LEU A 17 -20.53 -5.62 16.47
C LEU A 17 -19.05 -5.73 16.10
N VAL A 18 -18.39 -4.63 15.77
CA VAL A 18 -16.94 -4.58 15.49
C VAL A 18 -16.15 -4.97 16.75
N LEU A 19 -16.49 -4.46 17.91
CA LEU A 19 -15.83 -4.81 19.18
C LEU A 19 -16.02 -6.29 19.56
N ILE A 20 -17.18 -6.89 19.27
CA ILE A 20 -17.44 -8.31 19.51
C ILE A 20 -16.57 -9.17 18.58
N VAL A 21 -16.44 -8.81 17.30
CA VAL A 21 -15.59 -9.54 16.34
C VAL A 21 -14.12 -9.46 16.76
N PHE A 22 -13.62 -8.29 17.18
CA PHE A 22 -12.26 -8.14 17.72
C PHE A 22 -12.04 -8.94 19.01
N GLY A 23 -13.02 -8.95 19.91
CA GLY A 23 -12.98 -9.75 21.13
C GLY A 23 -12.89 -11.27 20.84
N LEU A 24 -13.64 -11.77 19.87
CA LEU A 24 -13.62 -13.18 19.47
C LEU A 24 -12.30 -13.59 18.79
N ILE A 25 -11.70 -12.69 18.01
CA ILE A 25 -10.38 -12.91 17.41
C ILE A 25 -9.30 -12.95 18.50
N TYR A 26 -9.37 -12.04 19.48
CA TYR A 26 -8.43 -12.01 20.60
C TYR A 26 -8.51 -13.29 21.46
N LEU A 27 -9.71 -13.78 21.76
CA LEU A 27 -9.92 -15.02 22.52
C LEU A 27 -9.46 -16.26 21.74
N LYS A 28 -9.65 -16.29 20.42
CA LYS A 28 -9.20 -17.40 19.57
C LYS A 28 -7.67 -17.48 19.49
N ASN A 29 -6.98 -16.33 19.43
CA ASN A 29 -5.51 -16.29 19.44
C ASN A 29 -4.91 -16.69 20.79
N ASN A 30 -5.61 -16.42 21.89
CA ASN A 30 -5.12 -16.75 23.23
C ASN A 30 -5.39 -18.22 23.66
N SER A 31 -6.25 -18.94 22.94
CA SER A 31 -6.62 -20.35 23.22
C SER A 31 -5.65 -21.38 22.64
N ASN A 32 -4.69 -20.97 21.81
CA ASN A 32 -3.75 -21.90 21.18
C ASN A 32 -2.42 -22.08 21.93
N ASN A 33 -2.29 -21.51 23.13
CA ASN A 33 -1.02 -21.52 23.88
C ASN A 33 -1.04 -22.35 25.18
N THR A 34 -1.84 -23.42 25.25
CA THR A 34 -1.79 -24.34 26.39
C THR A 34 -1.97 -25.79 25.94
N LYS A 35 -0.88 -26.49 25.66
CA LYS A 35 -0.75 -27.93 25.91
C LYS A 35 0.70 -28.26 26.21
N GLU A 36 0.88 -28.60 27.48
CA GLU A 36 1.93 -29.38 28.13
C GLU A 36 2.32 -30.64 27.32
N ASN A 37 3.53 -31.07 27.30
CA ASN A 37 4.63 -31.39 28.18
C ASN A 37 4.73 -32.89 28.56
N ASP A 38 5.92 -33.30 28.78
CA ASP A 38 6.51 -34.49 29.34
C ASP A 38 6.98 -35.60 28.39
N ASN A 39 8.28 -35.73 28.20
CA ASN A 39 9.09 -36.72 28.90
C ASN A 39 10.57 -36.70 28.52
N ASN A 40 11.36 -36.78 29.57
CA ASN A 40 12.79 -37.00 29.70
C ASN A 40 13.45 -37.97 28.69
N ASN A 41 14.66 -37.66 28.19
CA ASN A 41 15.84 -38.44 28.52
C ASN A 41 17.16 -37.74 28.16
N LEU A 42 18.14 -37.87 29.05
CA LEU A 42 19.50 -37.36 28.96
C LEU A 42 20.31 -37.98 27.82
N THR A 43 21.15 -37.23 27.14
CA THR A 43 22.59 -37.51 26.98
C THR A 43 23.36 -36.29 26.46
N GLU A 44 24.58 -36.13 26.93
CA GLU A 44 25.51 -35.01 26.90
C GLU A 44 26.10 -34.62 25.53
N VAL A 45 26.50 -33.30 25.46
CA VAL A 45 27.74 -32.71 24.90
C VAL A 45 27.84 -32.54 23.41
N LYS A 46 27.69 -31.27 22.93
CA LYS A 46 28.81 -30.40 22.49
C LYS A 46 28.32 -29.00 22.12
N LYS A 47 29.07 -28.06 22.67
CA LYS A 47 29.06 -26.63 22.42
C LYS A 47 29.29 -26.34 20.93
N ASP A 48 28.38 -25.60 20.27
CA ASP A 48 28.73 -24.76 19.17
C ASP A 48 27.77 -23.55 19.07
N GLU A 49 28.32 -22.47 18.63
CA GLU A 49 27.87 -21.09 18.79
C GLU A 49 26.48 -20.80 18.24
N THR A 50 25.57 -20.33 19.09
CA THR A 50 24.27 -19.80 18.72
C THR A 50 24.46 -18.43 18.06
N LYS A 51 24.21 -18.38 16.79
CA LYS A 51 23.94 -17.14 16.05
C LYS A 51 22.49 -16.80 16.32
N ASP A 52 22.25 -15.70 17.03
CA ASP A 52 20.91 -15.14 17.22
C ASP A 52 20.33 -14.78 15.86
N GLU A 53 19.41 -15.62 15.36
CA GLU A 53 18.51 -15.25 14.27
C GLU A 53 17.38 -14.41 14.88
N GLU A 54 17.51 -13.12 14.71
CA GLU A 54 16.43 -12.15 14.93
C GLU A 54 15.29 -12.47 13.95
N GLU A 55 14.23 -13.14 14.43
CA GLU A 55 12.98 -13.34 13.69
C GLU A 55 12.37 -11.96 13.39
N THR A 56 12.72 -11.40 12.24
CA THR A 56 11.95 -10.30 11.65
C THR A 56 10.56 -10.84 11.33
N LYS A 57 9.56 -10.38 12.06
CA LYS A 57 8.14 -10.57 11.69
C LYS A 57 7.94 -9.98 10.30
N GLU A 58 7.97 -10.83 9.28
CA GLU A 58 7.49 -10.50 7.96
C GLU A 58 5.98 -10.23 8.08
N ASP A 59 5.59 -8.97 7.94
CA ASP A 59 4.19 -8.61 7.72
C ASP A 59 3.74 -9.31 6.44
N THR A 60 2.97 -10.38 6.58
CA THR A 60 2.41 -11.13 5.45
C THR A 60 1.39 -10.24 4.74
N VAL A 61 1.82 -9.54 3.70
CA VAL A 61 0.94 -8.75 2.84
C VAL A 61 -0.01 -9.71 2.13
N VAL A 62 -1.31 -9.59 2.42
CA VAL A 62 -2.36 -10.36 1.74
C VAL A 62 -2.77 -9.62 0.48
N TYR A 63 -2.52 -10.22 -0.69
CA TYR A 63 -2.86 -9.65 -1.98
C TYR A 63 -4.25 -10.11 -2.44
N ASP A 64 -5.08 -9.18 -2.95
CA ASP A 64 -6.37 -9.49 -3.56
C ASP A 64 -6.18 -10.04 -4.99
N LYS A 65 -6.39 -11.35 -5.17
CA LYS A 65 -6.27 -12.02 -6.46
C LYS A 65 -7.50 -11.90 -7.35
N THR A 66 -8.62 -11.39 -6.83
CA THR A 66 -9.93 -11.41 -7.51
C THR A 66 -10.32 -10.08 -8.14
N GLY A 67 -9.70 -8.99 -7.73
CA GLY A 67 -9.99 -7.65 -8.21
C GLY A 67 -9.44 -7.36 -9.61
N ASP A 68 -9.74 -6.17 -10.13
CA ASP A 68 -9.16 -5.69 -11.39
C ASP A 68 -7.65 -5.49 -11.26
N PHE A 69 -6.91 -5.77 -12.35
CA PHE A 69 -5.46 -5.64 -12.41
C PHE A 69 -4.99 -4.24 -11.97
N PHE A 70 -4.01 -4.22 -11.08
CA PHE A 70 -3.39 -3.02 -10.57
C PHE A 70 -1.94 -3.29 -10.16
N MET A 71 -1.00 -2.51 -10.70
CA MET A 71 0.43 -2.63 -10.41
C MET A 71 1.09 -1.24 -10.43
N TYR A 72 1.81 -0.87 -9.37
CA TYR A 72 2.65 0.33 -9.40
C TYR A 72 3.90 0.09 -10.26
N VAL A 73 4.27 1.12 -11.03
CA VAL A 73 5.53 1.18 -11.76
C VAL A 73 6.66 1.41 -10.76
N GLU A 74 7.48 0.38 -10.53
CA GLU A 74 8.63 0.47 -9.63
C GLU A 74 9.90 0.86 -10.36
N ASP A 75 10.07 0.41 -11.61
CA ASP A 75 11.17 0.81 -12.47
C ASP A 75 10.80 0.70 -13.96
N VAL A 76 11.51 1.46 -14.80
CA VAL A 76 11.27 1.51 -16.25
C VAL A 76 12.60 1.54 -17.00
N PHE A 77 12.77 0.63 -17.96
CA PHE A 77 13.96 0.57 -18.82
C PHE A 77 13.60 0.13 -20.24
N VAL A 78 14.57 0.14 -21.11
CA VAL A 78 14.42 -0.31 -22.51
C VAL A 78 15.26 -1.55 -22.75
N ILE A 79 14.65 -2.56 -23.36
CA ILE A 79 15.38 -3.71 -23.91
C ILE A 79 15.45 -3.55 -25.42
N SER A 80 16.68 -3.55 -25.96
CA SER A 80 16.89 -3.45 -27.40
C SER A 80 16.16 -4.57 -28.15
N GLY A 81 15.35 -4.20 -29.13
CA GLY A 81 14.51 -5.12 -29.89
C GLY A 81 13.21 -5.57 -29.24
N LYS A 82 13.00 -5.31 -27.93
CA LYS A 82 11.74 -5.64 -27.24
C LYS A 82 10.89 -4.42 -26.91
N GLY A 83 11.50 -3.27 -26.60
CA GLY A 83 10.78 -2.02 -26.29
C GLY A 83 10.87 -1.62 -24.81
N THR A 84 9.88 -0.86 -24.35
CA THR A 84 9.79 -0.36 -22.99
C THR A 84 9.33 -1.46 -22.05
N VAL A 85 10.12 -1.68 -21.00
CA VAL A 85 9.83 -2.64 -19.93
C VAL A 85 9.52 -1.92 -18.64
N VAL A 86 8.44 -2.30 -18.02
CA VAL A 86 8.01 -1.81 -16.72
C VAL A 86 8.08 -2.95 -15.71
N THR A 87 8.70 -2.72 -14.57
CA THR A 87 8.70 -3.70 -13.47
C THR A 87 7.92 -3.23 -12.27
N GLY A 88 7.35 -4.17 -11.55
CA GLY A 88 6.62 -3.91 -10.32
C GLY A 88 6.00 -5.18 -9.75
N THR A 89 5.45 -5.04 -8.54
CA THR A 89 4.66 -6.10 -7.91
C THR A 89 3.19 -5.89 -8.23
N VAL A 90 2.53 -6.91 -8.77
CA VAL A 90 1.08 -6.89 -8.97
C VAL A 90 0.41 -6.78 -7.61
N GLN A 91 -0.32 -5.69 -7.36
CA GLN A 91 -0.96 -5.44 -6.07
C GLN A 91 -2.34 -6.09 -5.98
N ARG A 92 -3.03 -6.20 -7.11
CA ARG A 92 -4.39 -6.74 -7.19
C ARG A 92 -4.66 -7.37 -8.54
N GLY A 93 -5.50 -8.42 -8.54
CA GLY A 93 -5.98 -9.11 -9.73
C GLY A 93 -4.89 -9.87 -10.49
N LYS A 94 -5.03 -9.90 -11.79
CA LYS A 94 -4.08 -10.52 -12.71
C LYS A 94 -4.04 -9.81 -14.04
N VAL A 95 -2.96 -10.01 -14.79
CA VAL A 95 -2.77 -9.53 -16.16
C VAL A 95 -2.27 -10.66 -17.03
N ASN A 96 -2.71 -10.68 -18.29
CA ASN A 96 -2.30 -11.68 -19.29
C ASN A 96 -1.54 -11.02 -20.44
N SER A 97 -0.72 -11.78 -21.13
CA SER A 97 -0.15 -11.37 -22.41
C SER A 97 -1.27 -11.07 -23.40
N GLY A 98 -1.18 -9.94 -24.10
CA GLY A 98 -2.21 -9.45 -25.01
C GLY A 98 -3.26 -8.53 -24.39
N ASP A 99 -3.33 -8.43 -23.07
CA ASP A 99 -4.27 -7.54 -22.41
C ASP A 99 -4.00 -6.06 -22.74
N GLN A 100 -5.07 -5.29 -22.87
CA GLN A 100 -5.00 -3.83 -22.89
C GLN A 100 -5.03 -3.30 -21.47
N ILE A 101 -4.09 -2.41 -21.17
CA ILE A 101 -3.94 -1.76 -19.88
C ILE A 101 -3.84 -0.25 -20.05
N GLN A 102 -4.12 0.49 -19.00
CA GLN A 102 -3.85 1.93 -18.93
C GLN A 102 -2.64 2.22 -18.05
N ILE A 103 -1.85 3.20 -18.47
CA ILE A 103 -0.79 3.84 -17.69
C ILE A 103 -1.40 5.12 -17.11
N VAL A 104 -1.48 5.21 -15.78
CA VAL A 104 -2.26 6.23 -15.08
C VAL A 104 -1.42 6.93 -14.01
N GLY A 105 -1.59 8.24 -13.86
CA GLY A 105 -0.97 9.04 -12.80
C GLY A 105 0.23 9.86 -13.29
N ILE A 106 0.70 10.78 -12.44
CA ILE A 106 1.75 11.76 -12.67
C ILE A 106 1.34 12.79 -13.73
N ASN A 107 0.97 12.35 -14.92
CA ASN A 107 0.48 13.16 -16.02
C ASN A 107 -1.04 13.12 -16.10
N GLU A 108 -1.66 14.15 -16.72
CA GLU A 108 -3.11 14.18 -16.92
C GLU A 108 -3.56 13.19 -18.00
N GLU A 109 -2.68 12.89 -18.95
CA GLU A 109 -2.95 11.96 -20.03
C GLU A 109 -2.89 10.51 -19.56
N LYS A 110 -3.95 9.76 -19.86
CA LYS A 110 -3.99 8.30 -19.67
C LYS A 110 -3.57 7.64 -20.98
N LEU A 111 -2.49 6.88 -20.95
CA LEU A 111 -2.04 6.13 -22.11
C LEU A 111 -2.59 4.71 -22.06
N THR A 112 -3.02 4.21 -23.22
CA THR A 112 -3.38 2.79 -23.37
C THR A 112 -2.21 2.03 -23.98
N ALA A 113 -1.87 0.90 -23.43
CA ALA A 113 -0.81 0.03 -23.89
C ALA A 113 -1.30 -1.42 -24.01
N THR A 114 -0.64 -2.21 -24.87
CA THR A 114 -0.84 -3.65 -24.94
C THR A 114 0.35 -4.35 -24.26
N VAL A 115 0.06 -5.30 -23.39
CA VAL A 115 1.06 -6.19 -22.80
C VAL A 115 1.55 -7.14 -23.89
N SER A 116 2.78 -6.97 -24.37
CA SER A 116 3.30 -7.82 -25.44
C SER A 116 3.94 -9.11 -24.92
N GLU A 117 4.68 -9.02 -23.83
CA GLU A 117 5.37 -10.14 -23.19
C GLU A 117 5.53 -9.83 -21.69
N MET A 118 5.57 -10.87 -20.87
CA MET A 118 5.86 -10.73 -19.43
C MET A 118 6.97 -11.69 -19.02
N GLU A 119 7.82 -11.25 -18.08
CA GLU A 119 8.89 -12.06 -17.52
C GLU A 119 8.84 -12.09 -15.99
N ILE A 120 8.91 -13.29 -15.41
CA ILE A 120 9.07 -13.52 -13.97
C ILE A 120 10.36 -14.31 -13.78
N LYS A 121 11.33 -13.77 -13.00
CA LYS A 121 12.63 -14.39 -12.76
C LYS A 121 13.35 -14.81 -14.08
N ARG A 122 13.26 -13.96 -15.10
CA ARG A 122 13.83 -14.17 -16.46
C ARG A 122 13.18 -15.31 -17.26
N GLN A 123 12.00 -15.74 -16.90
CA GLN A 123 11.19 -16.70 -17.65
C GLN A 123 9.97 -16.00 -18.20
N THR A 124 9.71 -16.18 -19.49
CA THR A 124 8.47 -15.68 -20.13
C THR A 124 7.28 -16.41 -19.56
N VAL A 125 6.23 -15.65 -19.23
CA VAL A 125 4.97 -16.15 -18.68
C VAL A 125 3.80 -15.50 -19.41
N ASP A 126 2.66 -16.22 -19.45
CA ASP A 126 1.44 -15.71 -20.06
C ASP A 126 0.55 -14.96 -19.06
N VAL A 127 0.74 -15.18 -17.75
CA VAL A 127 -0.08 -14.61 -16.68
C VAL A 127 0.79 -14.17 -15.52
N ALA A 128 0.51 -12.97 -14.97
CA ALA A 128 1.05 -12.53 -13.69
C ALA A 128 -0.10 -12.17 -12.72
N GLU A 129 -0.06 -12.74 -11.50
CA GLU A 129 -1.08 -12.57 -10.47
C GLU A 129 -0.61 -11.70 -9.31
N ALA A 130 -1.57 -11.20 -8.54
CA ALA A 130 -1.32 -10.42 -7.32
C ALA A 130 -0.33 -11.11 -6.38
N GLY A 131 0.64 -10.33 -5.89
CA GLY A 131 1.80 -10.78 -5.11
C GLY A 131 3.04 -11.11 -5.94
N THR A 132 2.96 -11.13 -7.27
CA THR A 132 4.08 -11.46 -8.15
C THR A 132 4.84 -10.22 -8.60
N TYR A 133 6.17 -10.23 -8.45
CA TYR A 133 7.04 -9.25 -9.10
C TYR A 133 7.28 -9.64 -10.54
N VAL A 134 6.93 -8.77 -11.49
CA VAL A 134 6.93 -9.04 -12.92
C VAL A 134 7.54 -7.91 -13.72
N GLY A 135 8.21 -8.24 -14.82
CA GLY A 135 8.58 -7.32 -15.90
C GLY A 135 7.55 -7.42 -17.03
N ILE A 136 6.92 -6.31 -17.37
CA ILE A 136 5.91 -6.21 -18.44
C ILE A 136 6.49 -5.41 -19.59
N ILE A 137 6.51 -5.99 -20.79
CA ILE A 137 6.94 -5.32 -22.01
C ILE A 137 5.72 -4.67 -22.65
N LEU A 138 5.77 -3.35 -22.79
CA LEU A 138 4.70 -2.53 -23.34
C LEU A 138 4.92 -2.32 -24.83
N LYS A 139 3.95 -2.73 -25.64
CA LYS A 139 4.02 -2.54 -27.08
C LYS A 139 3.81 -1.07 -27.45
N ASP A 140 4.68 -0.56 -28.33
CA ASP A 140 4.57 0.77 -28.96
C ASP A 140 4.51 1.95 -27.97
N ILE A 141 4.99 1.78 -26.74
CA ILE A 141 5.08 2.84 -25.73
C ILE A 141 6.52 3.31 -25.61
N PRO A 142 6.82 4.59 -25.95
CA PRO A 142 8.12 5.19 -25.70
C PRO A 142 8.47 5.22 -24.21
N ARG A 143 9.77 5.02 -23.90
CA ARG A 143 10.28 5.01 -22.51
C ARG A 143 9.94 6.30 -21.73
N GLU A 144 9.99 7.44 -22.40
CA GLU A 144 9.71 8.77 -21.85
C GLU A 144 8.26 8.98 -21.43
N ASN A 145 7.35 8.13 -21.88
CA ASN A 145 5.93 8.20 -21.55
C ASN A 145 5.57 7.40 -20.27
N VAL A 146 6.54 6.73 -19.67
CA VAL A 146 6.32 5.93 -18.45
C VAL A 146 7.30 6.35 -17.36
N GLU A 147 6.76 6.65 -16.19
CA GLU A 147 7.53 7.06 -15.02
C GLU A 147 7.25 6.18 -13.80
N ARG A 148 8.27 6.04 -12.94
CA ARG A 148 8.09 5.42 -11.62
C ARG A 148 7.02 6.18 -10.82
N GLY A 149 6.12 5.44 -10.19
CA GLY A 149 4.99 5.97 -9.43
C GLY A 149 3.68 6.04 -10.22
N GLN A 150 3.72 5.93 -11.55
CA GLN A 150 2.50 5.63 -12.31
C GLN A 150 1.99 4.22 -11.98
N VAL A 151 0.79 3.93 -12.46
CA VAL A 151 0.13 2.64 -12.30
C VAL A 151 -0.18 2.04 -13.65
N LEU A 152 0.10 0.75 -13.81
CA LEU A 152 -0.51 -0.09 -14.84
C LEU A 152 -1.79 -0.70 -14.27
N ALA A 153 -2.90 -0.48 -14.94
CA ALA A 153 -4.20 -0.97 -14.46
C ALA A 153 -5.10 -1.40 -15.62
N LYS A 154 -6.14 -2.18 -15.27
CA LYS A 154 -7.25 -2.41 -16.19
C LYS A 154 -7.87 -1.06 -16.56
N PRO A 155 -8.24 -0.83 -17.84
CA PRO A 155 -8.79 0.45 -18.28
C PRO A 155 -9.95 0.94 -17.39
N ASP A 156 -9.91 2.24 -17.07
CA ASP A 156 -10.93 2.98 -16.32
C ASP A 156 -11.22 2.52 -14.88
N THR A 157 -10.35 1.70 -14.30
CA THR A 157 -10.51 1.21 -12.91
C THR A 157 -9.73 2.01 -11.86
N VAL A 158 -8.82 2.91 -12.28
CA VAL A 158 -8.02 3.74 -11.38
C VAL A 158 -8.32 5.21 -11.62
N LYS A 159 -8.53 5.93 -10.54
CA LYS A 159 -8.68 7.38 -10.54
C LYS A 159 -7.34 8.06 -10.22
N VAL A 160 -7.27 9.34 -10.47
CA VAL A 160 -6.15 10.20 -10.08
C VAL A 160 -6.69 11.40 -9.32
N SER A 161 -5.93 11.90 -8.38
CA SER A 161 -6.25 13.16 -7.69
C SER A 161 -4.97 13.85 -7.23
N LYS A 162 -4.99 15.19 -7.22
CA LYS A 162 -3.98 16.02 -6.54
C LYS A 162 -4.36 16.31 -5.09
N LYS A 163 -5.64 16.12 -4.71
CA LYS A 163 -6.11 16.46 -3.38
C LYS A 163 -7.01 15.37 -2.82
N ILE A 164 -6.73 14.97 -1.60
CA ILE A 164 -7.47 13.93 -0.90
C ILE A 164 -7.80 14.34 0.54
N LYS A 165 -8.79 13.69 1.11
CA LYS A 165 -8.93 13.56 2.56
C LYS A 165 -8.44 12.17 2.97
N ALA A 166 -7.70 12.10 4.05
CA ALA A 166 -7.17 10.85 4.59
C ALA A 166 -7.27 10.81 6.11
N ASP A 167 -7.48 9.62 6.65
CA ASP A 167 -7.31 9.35 8.07
C ASP A 167 -5.87 8.87 8.30
N ILE A 168 -5.15 9.58 9.17
CA ILE A 168 -3.74 9.33 9.48
C ILE A 168 -3.62 8.76 10.89
N THR A 169 -2.75 7.77 11.06
CA THR A 169 -2.29 7.24 12.33
C THR A 169 -0.77 7.37 12.40
N MET A 170 -0.27 8.23 13.27
CA MET A 170 1.16 8.36 13.54
C MET A 170 1.64 7.19 14.41
N PHE A 171 2.80 6.63 14.11
CA PHE A 171 3.39 5.60 14.95
C PHE A 171 3.71 6.15 16.33
N SER A 172 3.68 5.31 17.36
CA SER A 172 4.18 5.69 18.67
C SER A 172 5.70 5.92 18.64
N GLU A 173 6.27 6.65 19.60
CA GLU A 173 7.73 6.83 19.65
C GLU A 173 8.50 5.51 19.72
N LYS A 174 7.92 4.48 20.38
CA LYS A 174 8.49 3.13 20.47
C LYS A 174 8.55 2.41 19.11
N ASP A 175 7.60 2.73 18.24
CA ASP A 175 7.46 2.13 16.90
C ASP A 175 8.11 3.01 15.81
N GLY A 176 8.95 3.97 16.21
CA GLY A 176 9.65 4.86 15.28
C GLY A 176 8.86 6.10 14.89
N GLY A 177 7.75 6.40 15.55
CA GLY A 177 6.97 7.62 15.33
C GLY A 177 7.79 8.88 15.61
N LYS A 178 7.66 9.87 14.74
CA LYS A 178 8.33 11.18 14.84
C LYS A 178 7.32 12.28 14.60
N LYS A 179 7.54 13.43 15.22
CA LYS A 179 6.75 14.63 14.95
C LYS A 179 6.85 15.06 13.49
N VAL A 180 5.73 15.35 12.88
CA VAL A 180 5.61 15.82 11.48
C VAL A 180 4.99 17.21 11.48
N LYS A 181 5.72 18.21 10.99
CA LYS A 181 5.18 19.56 10.80
C LYS A 181 4.20 19.57 9.66
N ILE A 182 3.06 20.23 9.86
CA ILE A 182 2.01 20.36 8.86
C ILE A 182 1.68 21.83 8.62
N SER A 183 1.67 22.21 7.37
CA SER A 183 1.16 23.46 6.83
C SER A 183 1.32 23.46 5.31
N ASN A 184 0.79 24.47 4.65
CA ASN A 184 0.96 24.66 3.20
C ASN A 184 2.38 25.03 2.74
N ILE A 185 3.35 25.12 3.65
CA ILE A 185 4.77 25.42 3.36
C ILE A 185 5.73 24.28 3.72
N TYR A 186 5.26 23.24 4.42
CA TYR A 186 6.08 22.08 4.76
C TYR A 186 5.74 20.90 3.87
N ILE A 187 6.66 20.53 3.00
CA ILE A 187 6.54 19.36 2.14
C ILE A 187 6.73 18.11 2.99
N ASN A 188 5.79 17.18 2.83
CA ASN A 188 5.83 15.85 3.41
C ASN A 188 5.87 14.82 2.28
N THR A 189 6.53 13.69 2.50
CA THR A 189 6.61 12.60 1.54
C THR A 189 5.68 11.48 1.92
N PHE A 190 4.88 11.03 0.97
CA PHE A 190 3.91 9.95 1.11
C PHE A 190 4.32 8.81 0.19
N ARG A 191 4.46 7.61 0.76
CA ARG A 191 4.85 6.42 0.01
C ARG A 191 3.66 5.52 -0.26
N PHE A 192 3.29 5.44 -1.52
CA PHE A 192 2.32 4.47 -2.03
C PHE A 192 3.10 3.26 -2.57
N THR A 193 3.03 2.13 -1.88
CA THR A 193 3.84 0.94 -2.17
C THR A 193 5.35 1.27 -2.16
N LYS A 194 5.97 1.51 -3.32
CA LYS A 194 7.38 1.88 -3.47
C LYS A 194 7.58 3.23 -4.16
N ALA A 195 6.50 3.94 -4.47
CA ALA A 195 6.54 5.25 -5.11
C ALA A 195 6.32 6.35 -4.09
N ASP A 196 7.19 7.35 -4.09
CA ASP A 196 7.12 8.50 -3.23
C ASP A 196 6.49 9.69 -3.97
N PHE A 197 5.55 10.35 -3.29
CA PHE A 197 4.91 11.57 -3.75
C PHE A 197 5.04 12.63 -2.67
N ASP A 198 5.38 13.84 -3.09
CA ASP A 198 5.50 14.97 -2.20
C ASP A 198 4.19 15.75 -2.15
N GLY A 199 3.89 16.33 -1.00
CA GLY A 199 2.65 17.08 -0.82
C GLY A 199 2.60 17.80 0.52
N PHE A 200 1.52 18.56 0.69
CA PHE A 200 1.25 19.34 1.89
C PHE A 200 0.11 18.71 2.67
N ILE A 201 0.27 18.62 3.99
CA ILE A 201 -0.82 18.25 4.90
C ILE A 201 -1.45 19.55 5.41
N THR A 202 -2.77 19.62 5.37
CA THR A 202 -3.53 20.70 5.98
C THR A 202 -4.64 20.13 6.87
N THR A 203 -4.86 20.79 8.01
CA THR A 203 -5.97 20.52 8.91
C THR A 203 -6.22 21.74 9.79
N ASP A 204 -7.43 21.90 10.28
CA ASP A 204 -7.83 23.07 11.07
C ASP A 204 -7.16 23.06 12.45
N GLY A 205 -6.40 24.14 12.73
CA GLY A 205 -5.87 24.42 14.07
C GLY A 205 -4.69 23.55 14.52
N ILE A 206 -4.20 22.63 13.71
CA ILE A 206 -3.05 21.78 14.02
C ILE A 206 -1.88 22.17 13.11
N SER A 207 -0.71 22.41 13.71
CA SER A 207 0.52 22.74 12.99
C SER A 207 1.57 21.62 13.01
N GLU A 208 1.31 20.55 13.79
CA GLU A 208 2.22 19.44 13.96
C GLU A 208 1.44 18.16 14.30
N LEU A 209 1.80 17.04 13.73
CA LEU A 209 1.34 15.71 14.11
C LEU A 209 2.35 15.09 15.09
N ASN A 210 1.86 14.60 16.21
CA ASN A 210 2.68 13.98 17.25
C ASN A 210 2.65 12.43 17.13
N PRO A 211 3.68 11.73 17.63
CA PRO A 211 3.66 10.29 17.75
C PRO A 211 2.42 9.77 18.47
N GLY A 212 1.79 8.73 17.91
CA GLY A 212 0.57 8.11 18.44
C GLY A 212 -0.73 8.86 18.12
N GLU A 213 -0.67 9.99 17.45
CA GLU A 213 -1.84 10.80 17.11
C GLU A 213 -2.63 10.19 15.95
N GLN A 214 -3.95 10.31 16.01
CA GLN A 214 -4.87 9.94 14.93
C GLN A 214 -5.69 11.15 14.54
N VAL A 215 -5.70 11.49 13.26
CA VAL A 215 -6.37 12.70 12.77
C VAL A 215 -6.80 12.56 11.31
N SER A 216 -7.91 13.17 10.95
CA SER A 216 -8.34 13.32 9.56
C SER A 216 -7.76 14.62 9.00
N VAL A 217 -7.10 14.54 7.86
CA VAL A 217 -6.40 15.65 7.22
C VAL A 217 -6.75 15.76 5.74
N ASP A 218 -6.53 16.93 5.16
CA ASP A 218 -6.44 17.10 3.72
C ASP A 218 -4.97 17.03 3.29
N ILE A 219 -4.71 16.34 2.18
CA ILE A 219 -3.38 16.25 1.57
C ILE A 219 -3.49 16.76 0.14
N GLU A 220 -2.60 17.70 -0.23
CA GLU A 220 -2.47 18.21 -1.58
C GLU A 220 -1.08 17.85 -2.13
N PHE A 221 -1.06 17.07 -3.20
CA PHE A 221 0.16 16.56 -3.85
C PHE A 221 0.65 17.53 -4.94
N ASP A 222 1.94 17.50 -5.21
CA ASP A 222 2.57 18.23 -6.31
C ASP A 222 2.19 17.67 -7.69
N LYS A 223 1.85 16.36 -7.75
CA LYS A 223 1.49 15.62 -8.96
C LYS A 223 0.16 14.88 -8.82
N LEU A 224 -0.39 14.41 -9.93
CA LEU A 224 -1.52 13.51 -9.94
C LEU A 224 -1.10 12.14 -9.41
N VAL A 225 -1.69 11.72 -8.30
CA VAL A 225 -1.41 10.43 -7.67
C VAL A 225 -2.50 9.44 -8.06
N PRO A 226 -2.13 8.28 -8.64
CA PRO A 226 -3.10 7.22 -8.97
C PRO A 226 -3.48 6.47 -7.70
N MET A 227 -4.78 6.48 -7.36
CA MET A 227 -5.30 5.84 -6.18
C MET A 227 -6.82 5.62 -6.27
N ASN A 228 -7.37 4.93 -5.30
CA ASN A 228 -8.80 4.83 -5.05
C ASN A 228 -9.09 5.12 -3.57
N ILE A 229 -10.35 5.36 -3.23
CA ILE A 229 -10.78 5.41 -1.82
C ILE A 229 -10.42 4.05 -1.17
N GLY A 230 -9.88 4.09 0.04
CA GLY A 230 -9.35 2.93 0.76
C GLY A 230 -7.88 2.60 0.46
N THR A 231 -7.22 3.32 -0.46
CA THR A 231 -5.77 3.13 -0.70
C THR A 231 -4.99 3.54 0.55
N GLU A 232 -4.11 2.65 0.99
CA GLU A 232 -3.19 2.90 2.10
C GLU A 232 -1.87 3.51 1.61
N PHE A 233 -1.26 4.34 2.44
CA PHE A 233 0.05 4.94 2.19
C PHE A 233 0.83 5.11 3.49
N ASN A 234 2.15 5.23 3.39
CA ASN A 234 3.00 5.54 4.52
C ASN A 234 3.38 7.02 4.50
N ILE A 235 3.44 7.63 5.69
CA ILE A 235 4.03 8.96 5.87
C ILE A 235 5.51 8.75 6.14
N MET A 236 6.35 9.41 5.34
CA MET A 236 7.80 9.26 5.40
C MET A 236 8.44 10.50 6.03
N LYS A 237 9.46 10.29 6.86
CA LYS A 237 10.32 11.36 7.37
C LYS A 237 11.76 10.90 7.38
N SER A 238 12.64 11.62 6.68
CA SER A 238 14.07 11.26 6.56
C SER A 238 14.29 9.82 6.09
N GLY A 239 13.43 9.33 5.16
CA GLY A 239 13.50 7.98 4.61
C GLY A 239 12.86 6.87 5.45
N GLU A 240 12.43 7.18 6.68
CA GLU A 240 11.77 6.23 7.59
C GLU A 240 10.25 6.40 7.59
N LYS A 241 9.52 5.31 7.80
CA LYS A 241 8.07 5.33 8.01
C LYS A 241 7.78 5.86 9.40
N VAL A 242 6.94 6.88 9.51
CA VAL A 242 6.56 7.51 10.79
C VAL A 242 5.06 7.44 11.07
N GLY A 243 4.27 6.99 10.10
CA GLY A 243 2.83 6.83 10.22
C GLY A 243 2.23 6.18 8.99
N LEU A 244 0.95 5.87 9.10
CA LEU A 244 0.09 5.30 8.04
C LEU A 244 -1.05 6.26 7.74
N GLY A 245 -1.54 6.22 6.51
CA GLY A 245 -2.76 6.92 6.12
C GLY A 245 -3.64 6.04 5.23
N ILE A 246 -4.95 6.30 5.26
CA ILE A 246 -5.95 5.68 4.40
C ILE A 246 -6.73 6.78 3.70
N VAL A 247 -6.86 6.70 2.37
CA VAL A 247 -7.63 7.65 1.57
C VAL A 247 -9.12 7.45 1.85
N THR A 248 -9.79 8.50 2.36
CA THR A 248 -11.22 8.46 2.68
C THR A 248 -12.07 9.24 1.69
N TYR A 249 -11.47 10.21 0.99
CA TYR A 249 -12.14 10.99 -0.05
C TYR A 249 -11.13 11.50 -1.08
N MET A 250 -11.55 11.65 -2.33
CA MET A 250 -10.77 12.22 -3.44
C MET A 250 -11.50 13.45 -3.96
N TYR A 251 -10.84 14.60 -3.96
CA TYR A 251 -11.37 15.82 -4.55
C TYR A 251 -11.23 15.75 -6.08
N GLU A 252 -12.21 16.30 -6.79
CA GLU A 252 -12.18 16.45 -8.25
C GLU A 252 -11.33 17.64 -8.68
#